data_de388a127fa85af0a0c35c80301ac780
#
_entry.id   de388a127fa85af0a0c35c80301ac780
#
_cell.length_a   1.000
_cell.length_b   1.000
_cell.length_c   1.000
_cell.angle_alpha   90.00
_cell.angle_beta   90.00
_cell.angle_gamma   90.00
#
_symmetry.space_group_name_H-M   'P 1'
#
loop_
_entity.id
_entity.type
_entity.pdbx_description
1 polymer ?
#
loop_
_entity_poly.entity_id
_entity_poly.type
_entity_poly.pdbx_seq_one_letter_code
_entity_poly.pdbx_strand_id
1 'polypeptide(L)'
;DAYRIWQHVEMFNIGIAEEIYFMQKMNIYPANITRIQNNLNSDNFDLDNNPNEYASQGFPAVDYLLFGIAETNQLILDFYIENQENNIYMNYLTLLVDKMVSNSDTVLEYWEDNKEDFINSTGNTSSSSLNMLTNDFVYYYEKGLRANKIGIPAGVWSDILPQNVEAYYKSNISKELAIEALNASKNFFLGKYFGSQTDGEGLYDYLGYLDDNNYSESLMFVGLNDDIISSFDNSMQKLMLLDDNFALQIQTDNMKMLEAYDAIQQGVVRLKTNMLSILGISVDYFDADGD
;
A
#
# COMPACT_ATOMS: atom_id res chain seq x y z
N ASP A 1 -5.60 -6.28 12.81
CA ASP A 1 -4.58 -5.31 13.29
C ASP A 1 -3.35 -5.30 12.38
N ALA A 2 -2.65 -6.44 12.13
CA ALA A 2 -1.43 -6.46 11.30
C ALA A 2 -1.65 -5.88 9.90
N TYR A 3 -2.76 -6.18 9.24
CA TYR A 3 -3.07 -5.65 7.91
C TYR A 3 -3.30 -4.12 7.90
N ARG A 4 -3.81 -3.55 9.01
CA ARG A 4 -3.91 -2.09 9.17
C ARG A 4 -2.52 -1.46 9.36
N ILE A 5 -1.68 -2.06 10.21
CA ILE A 5 -0.32 -1.59 10.44
C ILE A 5 0.50 -1.64 9.13
N TRP A 6 0.30 -2.67 8.32
CA TRP A 6 0.93 -2.79 7.01
C TRP A 6 0.71 -1.55 6.12
N GLN A 7 -0.45 -0.91 6.18
CA GLN A 7 -0.74 0.30 5.41
C GLN A 7 0.24 1.46 5.70
N HIS A 8 0.85 1.46 6.88
CA HIS A 8 1.86 2.45 7.29
C HIS A 8 3.29 2.05 6.89
N VAL A 9 3.51 0.82 6.43
CA VAL A 9 4.82 0.28 6.05
C VAL A 9 4.96 0.17 4.54
N GLU A 10 3.87 -0.13 3.82
CA GLU A 10 3.84 -0.49 2.41
C GLU A 10 4.52 0.54 1.49
N MET A 11 4.52 1.83 1.86
CA MET A 11 5.15 2.89 1.05
C MET A 11 6.70 2.88 1.11
N PHE A 12 7.32 2.18 2.05
CA PHE A 12 8.77 2.19 2.23
C PHE A 12 9.42 0.98 1.54
N ASN A 13 9.54 1.04 0.21
CA ASN A 13 10.09 -0.06 -0.60
C ASN A 13 11.57 0.19 -0.96
N ILE A 14 12.38 0.63 0.00
CA ILE A 14 13.78 1.05 -0.16
C ILE A 14 14.74 0.00 0.38
N GLY A 15 15.91 -0.11 -0.25
CA GLY A 15 16.99 -0.98 0.18
C GLY A 15 16.60 -2.45 0.15
N ILE A 16 16.80 -3.18 1.24
CA ILE A 16 16.51 -4.61 1.30
C ILE A 16 15.03 -4.92 1.02
N ALA A 17 14.11 -3.99 1.33
CA ALA A 17 12.67 -4.20 1.07
C ALA A 17 12.40 -4.37 -0.44
N GLU A 18 13.04 -3.57 -1.29
CA GLU A 18 12.99 -3.71 -2.74
C GLU A 18 13.69 -5.00 -3.20
N GLU A 19 14.90 -5.27 -2.71
CA GLU A 19 15.71 -6.41 -3.11
C GLU A 19 15.04 -7.77 -2.85
N ILE A 20 14.32 -7.90 -1.71
CA ILE A 20 13.60 -9.14 -1.37
C ILE A 20 12.17 -9.18 -1.91
N TYR A 21 11.73 -8.16 -2.65
CA TYR A 21 10.35 -8.01 -3.12
C TYR A 21 9.33 -8.00 -1.97
N PHE A 22 9.65 -7.27 -0.89
CA PHE A 22 8.87 -7.29 0.34
C PHE A 22 7.41 -6.92 0.11
N MET A 23 7.15 -5.82 -0.59
CA MET A 23 5.80 -5.36 -0.91
C MET A 23 5.01 -6.43 -1.70
N GLN A 24 5.64 -7.04 -2.71
CA GLN A 24 5.02 -8.08 -3.54
C GLN A 24 4.72 -9.37 -2.75
N LYS A 25 5.60 -9.75 -1.83
CA LYS A 25 5.40 -10.93 -0.98
C LYS A 25 4.35 -10.71 0.10
N MET A 26 4.13 -9.46 0.51
CA MET A 26 3.19 -9.13 1.58
C MET A 26 1.78 -8.82 1.09
N ASN A 27 1.60 -8.13 -0.06
CA ASN A 27 0.30 -7.56 -0.39
C ASN A 27 -0.02 -7.48 -1.90
N ILE A 28 0.06 -8.59 -2.62
CA ILE A 28 -0.46 -8.67 -4.01
C ILE A 28 -1.87 -9.27 -4.02
N TYR A 29 -2.84 -8.49 -4.47
CA TYR A 29 -4.22 -8.93 -4.65
C TYR A 29 -4.68 -8.71 -6.11
N PRO A 30 -5.66 -9.50 -6.60
CA PRO A 30 -6.35 -10.58 -5.89
C PRO A 30 -5.44 -11.78 -5.60
N ALA A 31 -5.72 -12.52 -4.52
CA ALA A 31 -5.03 -13.78 -4.26
C ALA A 31 -5.24 -14.79 -5.40
N ASN A 32 -4.20 -15.50 -5.78
CA ASN A 32 -4.28 -16.55 -6.80
C ASN A 32 -4.75 -17.88 -6.18
N ILE A 33 -6.07 -18.07 -6.16
CA ILE A 33 -6.70 -19.23 -5.52
C ILE A 33 -6.23 -20.55 -6.14
N THR A 34 -6.10 -20.62 -7.47
CA THR A 34 -5.61 -21.82 -8.15
C THR A 34 -4.21 -22.19 -7.67
N ARG A 35 -3.33 -21.21 -7.49
CA ARG A 35 -1.97 -21.41 -7.01
C ARG A 35 -1.98 -21.88 -5.54
N ILE A 36 -2.75 -21.22 -4.68
CA ILE A 36 -2.92 -21.63 -3.28
C ILE A 36 -3.40 -23.07 -3.17
N GLN A 37 -4.41 -23.46 -3.94
CA GLN A 37 -4.93 -24.83 -3.96
C GLN A 37 -3.88 -25.85 -4.44
N ASN A 38 -3.07 -25.49 -5.42
CA ASN A 38 -1.97 -26.35 -5.87
C ASN A 38 -0.90 -26.51 -4.77
N ASN A 39 -0.56 -25.44 -4.07
CA ASN A 39 0.42 -25.45 -2.98
C ASN A 39 -0.07 -26.26 -1.78
N LEU A 40 -1.37 -26.20 -1.45
CA LEU A 40 -1.98 -27.04 -0.42
C LEU A 40 -1.85 -28.55 -0.71
N ASN A 41 -1.78 -28.95 -1.98
CA ASN A 41 -1.72 -30.34 -2.42
C ASN A 41 -0.33 -30.78 -2.88
N SER A 42 0.69 -29.96 -2.70
CA SER A 42 2.06 -30.23 -3.19
C SER A 42 3.09 -29.56 -2.27
N ASP A 43 4.17 -30.27 -1.98
CA ASP A 43 5.33 -29.72 -1.27
C ASP A 43 6.35 -29.05 -2.22
N ASN A 44 6.04 -28.94 -3.51
CA ASN A 44 6.94 -28.43 -4.54
C ASN A 44 6.55 -27.00 -4.97
N PHE A 45 6.74 -26.02 -4.09
CA PHE A 45 6.61 -24.60 -4.38
C PHE A 45 7.71 -23.79 -3.67
N ASP A 46 8.03 -22.61 -4.20
CA ASP A 46 9.07 -21.73 -3.68
C ASP A 46 8.50 -20.32 -3.49
N LEU A 47 8.14 -19.99 -2.26
CA LEU A 47 7.60 -18.66 -1.89
C LEU A 47 8.68 -17.56 -1.92
N ASP A 48 9.95 -17.93 -1.84
CA ASP A 48 11.04 -16.96 -1.73
C ASP A 48 11.52 -16.45 -3.09
N ASN A 49 11.70 -17.36 -4.07
CA ASN A 49 12.40 -17.04 -5.31
C ASN A 49 11.53 -17.14 -6.57
N ASN A 50 10.29 -17.60 -6.46
CA ASN A 50 9.39 -17.72 -7.60
C ASN A 50 8.39 -16.57 -7.65
N PRO A 51 8.52 -15.58 -8.57
CA PRO A 51 7.56 -14.45 -8.68
C PRO A 51 6.11 -14.88 -8.93
N ASN A 52 5.89 -16.08 -9.49
CA ASN A 52 4.54 -16.60 -9.66
C ASN A 52 3.85 -16.96 -8.34
N GLU A 53 4.60 -17.04 -7.22
CA GLU A 53 4.07 -17.30 -5.89
C GLU A 53 3.68 -16.02 -5.13
N TYR A 54 3.99 -14.83 -5.62
CA TYR A 54 3.67 -13.58 -4.89
C TYR A 54 2.17 -13.46 -4.58
N ALA A 55 1.29 -13.81 -5.51
CA ALA A 55 -0.16 -13.76 -5.28
C ALA A 55 -0.72 -14.99 -4.52
N SER A 56 0.14 -15.94 -4.07
CA SER A 56 -0.24 -17.08 -3.24
C SER A 56 0.23 -16.97 -1.80
N GLN A 57 0.80 -15.82 -1.42
CA GLN A 57 1.31 -15.53 -0.08
C GLN A 57 0.87 -14.15 0.42
N GLY A 58 1.32 -13.74 1.59
CA GLY A 58 1.01 -12.45 2.19
C GLY A 58 -0.43 -12.31 2.67
N PHE A 59 -0.83 -11.07 2.96
CA PHE A 59 -2.16 -10.76 3.50
C PHE A 59 -3.32 -11.27 2.65
N PRO A 60 -3.31 -11.15 1.30
CA PRO A 60 -4.44 -11.62 0.48
C PRO A 60 -4.62 -13.14 0.52
N ALA A 61 -3.54 -13.92 0.58
CA ALA A 61 -3.63 -15.37 0.72
C ALA A 61 -4.12 -15.77 2.12
N VAL A 62 -3.68 -15.06 3.17
CA VAL A 62 -4.19 -15.24 4.54
C VAL A 62 -5.67 -14.85 4.62
N ASP A 63 -6.10 -13.77 3.97
CA ASP A 63 -7.52 -13.37 3.88
C ASP A 63 -8.35 -14.48 3.25
N TYR A 64 -7.91 -15.05 2.13
CA TYR A 64 -8.58 -16.19 1.50
C TYR A 64 -8.67 -17.41 2.43
N LEU A 65 -7.57 -17.81 3.04
CA LEU A 65 -7.53 -18.99 3.91
C LEU A 65 -8.42 -18.84 5.14
N LEU A 66 -8.54 -17.64 5.71
CA LEU A 66 -9.33 -17.39 6.91
C LEU A 66 -10.81 -17.09 6.64
N PHE A 67 -11.15 -16.59 5.44
CA PHE A 67 -12.51 -16.09 5.17
C PHE A 67 -13.09 -16.54 3.83
N GLY A 68 -12.31 -17.16 2.92
CA GLY A 68 -12.70 -17.43 1.55
C GLY A 68 -12.75 -18.91 1.14
N ILE A 69 -12.28 -19.83 1.97
CA ILE A 69 -12.22 -21.27 1.62
C ILE A 69 -13.58 -21.98 1.66
N ALA A 70 -14.58 -21.39 2.33
CA ALA A 70 -15.95 -21.91 2.37
C ALA A 70 -16.96 -20.76 2.63
N GLU A 71 -18.25 -21.07 2.46
CA GLU A 71 -19.34 -20.08 2.54
C GLU A 71 -19.67 -19.62 3.95
N THR A 72 -19.36 -20.40 4.98
CA THR A 72 -19.66 -20.07 6.37
C THR A 72 -18.47 -20.27 7.29
N ASN A 73 -18.41 -19.48 8.37
CA ASN A 73 -17.35 -19.58 9.37
C ASN A 73 -17.23 -21.01 9.96
N GLN A 74 -18.36 -21.73 10.12
CA GLN A 74 -18.32 -23.09 10.62
C GLN A 74 -17.62 -24.02 9.64
N LEU A 75 -17.97 -23.96 8.35
CA LEU A 75 -17.32 -24.77 7.32
C LEU A 75 -15.82 -24.41 7.19
N ILE A 76 -15.47 -23.14 7.36
CA ILE A 76 -14.04 -22.73 7.39
C ILE A 76 -13.32 -23.37 8.57
N LEU A 77 -13.92 -23.33 9.76
CA LEU A 77 -13.34 -23.96 10.95
C LEU A 77 -13.15 -25.48 10.79
N ASP A 78 -14.09 -26.15 10.12
CA ASP A 78 -14.03 -27.59 9.89
C ASP A 78 -12.76 -27.97 9.10
N PHE A 79 -12.29 -27.16 8.13
CA PHE A 79 -11.02 -27.37 7.44
C PHE A 79 -9.81 -27.36 8.37
N TYR A 80 -9.86 -26.61 9.46
CA TYR A 80 -8.76 -26.48 10.43
C TYR A 80 -8.84 -27.48 11.59
N ILE A 81 -10.02 -28.01 11.88
CA ILE A 81 -10.25 -28.93 12.99
C ILE A 81 -10.11 -30.39 12.54
N GLU A 82 -10.53 -30.71 11.32
CA GLU A 82 -10.41 -32.04 10.78
C GLU A 82 -8.93 -32.41 10.51
N ASN A 83 -8.53 -33.61 10.92
CA ASN A 83 -7.17 -34.15 10.76
C ASN A 83 -6.06 -33.30 11.43
N GLN A 84 -6.20 -32.96 12.69
CA GLN A 84 -5.29 -32.07 13.43
C GLN A 84 -3.80 -32.43 13.33
N GLU A 85 -3.43 -33.73 13.19
CA GLU A 85 -2.03 -34.15 13.11
C GLU A 85 -1.33 -33.84 11.77
N ASN A 86 -2.10 -33.56 10.71
CA ASN A 86 -1.54 -33.31 9.36
C ASN A 86 -2.44 -32.34 8.56
N ASN A 87 -2.91 -31.28 9.21
CA ASN A 87 -3.82 -30.32 8.57
C ASN A 87 -3.06 -29.42 7.58
N ILE A 88 -3.24 -29.69 6.29
CA ILE A 88 -2.57 -28.95 5.20
C ILE A 88 -2.92 -27.46 5.21
N TYR A 89 -4.14 -27.09 5.56
CA TYR A 89 -4.57 -25.67 5.66
C TYR A 89 -3.85 -24.96 6.80
N MET A 90 -3.80 -25.59 7.98
CA MET A 90 -3.10 -25.04 9.14
C MET A 90 -1.60 -24.91 8.86
N ASN A 91 -0.98 -25.93 8.26
CA ASN A 91 0.44 -25.94 7.94
C ASN A 91 0.78 -24.83 6.93
N TYR A 92 -0.05 -24.68 5.87
CA TYR A 92 0.17 -23.63 4.87
C TYR A 92 -0.06 -22.22 5.45
N LEU A 93 -1.13 -22.03 6.22
CA LEU A 93 -1.39 -20.75 6.89
C LEU A 93 -0.22 -20.36 7.84
N THR A 94 0.27 -21.33 8.64
CA THR A 94 1.42 -21.10 9.53
C THR A 94 2.66 -20.73 8.72
N LEU A 95 2.96 -21.45 7.63
CA LEU A 95 4.08 -21.15 6.75
C LEU A 95 3.99 -19.73 6.19
N LEU A 96 2.80 -19.28 5.73
CA LEU A 96 2.63 -17.92 5.21
C LEU A 96 2.90 -16.87 6.29
N VAL A 97 2.37 -17.06 7.50
CA VAL A 97 2.59 -16.13 8.62
C VAL A 97 4.07 -16.10 9.01
N ASP A 98 4.73 -17.25 9.12
CA ASP A 98 6.16 -17.33 9.42
C ASP A 98 7.01 -16.60 8.36
N LYS A 99 6.64 -16.72 7.06
CA LYS A 99 7.30 -15.98 5.97
C LYS A 99 7.08 -14.48 6.08
N MET A 100 5.87 -14.04 6.42
CA MET A 100 5.59 -12.63 6.63
C MET A 100 6.41 -12.06 7.79
N VAL A 101 6.52 -12.79 8.91
CA VAL A 101 7.36 -12.40 10.06
C VAL A 101 8.82 -12.34 9.65
N SER A 102 9.36 -13.39 9.03
CA SER A 102 10.76 -13.44 8.61
C SER A 102 11.14 -12.33 7.63
N ASN A 103 10.28 -12.02 6.67
CA ASN A 103 10.52 -10.91 5.74
C ASN A 103 10.50 -9.56 6.47
N SER A 104 9.59 -9.37 7.44
CA SER A 104 9.51 -8.15 8.25
C SER A 104 10.74 -7.98 9.14
N ASP A 105 11.22 -9.06 9.76
CA ASP A 105 12.44 -9.06 10.57
C ASP A 105 13.66 -8.70 9.73
N THR A 106 13.78 -9.25 8.52
CA THR A 106 14.86 -8.91 7.57
C THR A 106 14.89 -7.41 7.24
N VAL A 107 13.73 -6.80 6.99
CA VAL A 107 13.63 -5.36 6.70
C VAL A 107 13.95 -4.53 7.95
N LEU A 108 13.47 -4.95 9.13
CA LEU A 108 13.74 -4.25 10.39
C LEU A 108 15.23 -4.26 10.72
N GLU A 109 15.88 -5.43 10.69
CA GLU A 109 17.33 -5.58 10.94
C GLU A 109 18.15 -4.72 9.97
N TYR A 110 17.79 -4.70 8.69
CA TYR A 110 18.46 -3.82 7.71
C TYR A 110 18.38 -2.34 8.13
N TRP A 111 17.21 -1.87 8.54
CA TRP A 111 17.05 -0.47 8.95
C TRP A 111 17.72 -0.14 10.28
N GLU A 112 17.81 -1.09 11.22
CA GLU A 112 18.60 -0.90 12.44
C GLU A 112 20.07 -0.63 12.13
N ASP A 113 20.62 -1.32 11.13
CA ASP A 113 22.03 -1.21 10.73
C ASP A 113 22.33 -0.04 9.79
N ASN A 114 21.38 0.34 8.92
CA ASN A 114 21.63 1.26 7.80
C ASN A 114 20.97 2.65 7.96
N LYS A 115 20.15 2.88 8.98
CA LYS A 115 19.40 4.15 9.16
C LYS A 115 20.30 5.38 9.22
N GLU A 116 21.47 5.30 9.86
CA GLU A 116 22.38 6.44 10.00
C GLU A 116 22.98 6.84 8.64
N ASP A 117 23.39 5.87 7.83
CA ASP A 117 23.91 6.12 6.48
C ASP A 117 22.81 6.71 5.59
N PHE A 118 21.59 6.21 5.72
CA PHE A 118 20.43 6.75 5.00
C PHE A 118 20.13 8.20 5.41
N ILE A 119 20.08 8.52 6.70
CA ILE A 119 19.84 9.88 7.21
C ILE A 119 20.94 10.84 6.73
N ASN A 120 22.18 10.40 6.69
CA ASN A 120 23.33 11.22 6.28
C ASN A 120 23.47 11.36 4.75
N SER A 121 22.68 10.67 3.95
CA SER A 121 22.68 10.79 2.48
C SER A 121 21.89 12.02 2.03
N THR A 122 22.44 13.22 2.28
CA THR A 122 21.80 14.53 2.09
C THR A 122 21.96 15.13 0.68
N GLY A 123 22.51 14.37 -0.27
CA GLY A 123 22.68 14.82 -1.66
C GLY A 123 21.35 15.01 -2.41
N ASN A 124 21.47 15.49 -3.66
CA ASN A 124 20.34 15.64 -4.58
C ASN A 124 20.57 14.77 -5.86
N THR A 125 20.81 13.49 -5.66
CA THR A 125 20.93 12.48 -6.74
C THR A 125 19.80 11.47 -6.61
N SER A 126 19.56 10.68 -7.65
CA SER A 126 18.52 9.63 -7.61
C SER A 126 18.70 8.62 -6.47
N SER A 127 19.94 8.44 -5.98
CA SER A 127 20.26 7.56 -4.84
C SER A 127 20.28 8.27 -3.48
N SER A 128 19.96 9.55 -3.41
CA SER A 128 19.87 10.29 -2.15
C SER A 128 18.58 9.95 -1.41
N SER A 129 18.62 9.96 -0.10
CA SER A 129 17.48 9.55 0.76
C SER A 129 16.19 10.32 0.45
N LEU A 130 16.29 11.64 0.27
CA LEU A 130 15.13 12.46 -0.08
C LEU A 130 14.51 12.03 -1.42
N ASN A 131 15.34 11.78 -2.45
CA ASN A 131 14.85 11.34 -3.76
C ASN A 131 14.17 9.98 -3.69
N MET A 132 14.81 8.99 -3.05
CA MET A 132 14.26 7.64 -2.91
C MET A 132 12.94 7.65 -2.15
N LEU A 133 12.91 8.25 -0.94
CA LEU A 133 11.69 8.35 -0.12
C LEU A 133 10.56 9.08 -0.83
N THR A 134 10.87 10.17 -1.52
CA THR A 134 9.83 10.96 -2.18
C THR A 134 9.25 10.23 -3.39
N ASN A 135 10.10 9.53 -4.16
CA ASN A 135 9.62 8.70 -5.27
C ASN A 135 8.76 7.53 -4.79
N ASP A 136 9.19 6.78 -3.76
CA ASP A 136 8.40 5.70 -3.18
C ASP A 136 7.06 6.18 -2.62
N PHE A 137 7.07 7.32 -1.92
CA PHE A 137 5.86 7.94 -1.40
C PHE A 137 4.88 8.31 -2.52
N VAL A 138 5.35 8.97 -3.58
CA VAL A 138 4.50 9.35 -4.72
C VAL A 138 4.01 8.11 -5.46
N TYR A 139 4.88 7.13 -5.70
CA TYR A 139 4.52 5.86 -6.31
C TYR A 139 3.44 5.13 -5.51
N TYR A 140 3.62 5.03 -4.18
CA TYR A 140 2.63 4.40 -3.30
C TYR A 140 1.28 5.12 -3.36
N TYR A 141 1.27 6.44 -3.25
CA TYR A 141 0.03 7.23 -3.31
C TYR A 141 -0.69 7.05 -4.66
N GLU A 142 0.05 7.09 -5.75
CA GLU A 142 -0.46 6.92 -7.10
C GLU A 142 -0.86 5.47 -7.40
N LYS A 143 0.04 4.52 -7.19
CA LYS A 143 -0.15 3.13 -7.57
C LYS A 143 -0.79 2.30 -6.48
N GLY A 144 -0.27 2.35 -5.26
CA GLY A 144 -0.77 1.57 -4.13
C GLY A 144 -2.19 2.00 -3.73
N LEU A 145 -2.36 3.29 -3.41
CA LEU A 145 -3.63 3.82 -2.93
C LEU A 145 -4.61 4.08 -4.08
N ARG A 146 -4.28 4.98 -5.02
CA ARG A 146 -5.22 5.40 -6.06
C ARG A 146 -5.59 4.27 -7.01
N ALA A 147 -4.58 3.62 -7.61
CA ALA A 147 -4.84 2.63 -8.64
C ALA A 147 -5.27 1.28 -8.06
N ASN A 148 -4.47 0.67 -7.19
CA ASN A 148 -4.71 -0.70 -6.75
C ASN A 148 -5.94 -0.80 -5.84
N LYS A 149 -6.08 0.09 -4.84
CA LYS A 149 -7.20 -0.01 -3.88
C LYS A 149 -8.53 0.48 -4.46
N ILE A 150 -8.51 1.45 -5.40
CA ILE A 150 -9.72 2.11 -5.89
C ILE A 150 -9.92 1.93 -7.39
N GLY A 151 -8.98 2.39 -8.21
CA GLY A 151 -9.17 2.56 -9.65
C GLY A 151 -9.33 1.24 -10.43
N ILE A 152 -8.46 0.27 -10.18
CA ILE A 152 -8.51 -1.04 -10.84
C ILE A 152 -9.80 -1.78 -10.50
N PRO A 153 -10.18 -1.93 -9.22
CA PRO A 153 -11.46 -2.56 -8.88
C PRO A 153 -12.68 -1.83 -9.45
N ALA A 154 -12.66 -0.50 -9.46
CA ALA A 154 -13.74 0.33 -9.98
C ALA A 154 -13.81 0.37 -11.52
N GLY A 155 -12.83 -0.21 -12.24
CA GLY A 155 -12.84 -0.29 -13.69
C GLY A 155 -12.46 1.01 -14.40
N VAL A 156 -11.56 1.81 -13.82
CA VAL A 156 -11.12 3.09 -14.44
C VAL A 156 -10.47 2.84 -15.81
N TRP A 157 -9.71 1.74 -15.96
CA TRP A 157 -9.00 1.40 -17.20
C TRP A 157 -9.54 0.13 -17.88
N SER A 158 -10.56 -0.52 -17.31
CA SER A 158 -11.12 -1.78 -17.80
C SER A 158 -12.58 -1.91 -17.39
N ASP A 159 -13.15 -3.12 -17.52
CA ASP A 159 -14.40 -3.46 -16.84
C ASP A 159 -14.20 -3.43 -15.29
N ILE A 160 -15.31 -3.30 -14.56
CA ILE A 160 -15.29 -3.39 -13.10
C ILE A 160 -14.80 -4.77 -12.64
N LEU A 161 -13.94 -4.79 -11.63
CA LEU A 161 -13.31 -6.00 -11.10
C LEU A 161 -13.48 -6.07 -9.56
N PRO A 162 -14.70 -6.32 -9.04
CA PRO A 162 -14.97 -6.31 -7.60
C PRO A 162 -14.09 -7.28 -6.80
N GLN A 163 -13.64 -8.36 -7.42
CA GLN A 163 -12.75 -9.36 -6.80
C GLN A 163 -11.32 -8.86 -6.61
N ASN A 164 -10.96 -7.71 -7.21
CA ASN A 164 -9.62 -7.11 -7.09
C ASN A 164 -9.54 -6.11 -5.94
N VAL A 165 -10.56 -5.99 -5.09
CA VAL A 165 -10.47 -5.16 -3.90
C VAL A 165 -9.55 -5.80 -2.85
N GLU A 166 -8.82 -4.98 -2.11
CA GLU A 166 -8.03 -5.42 -0.98
C GLU A 166 -8.93 -6.01 0.12
N ALA A 167 -8.51 -7.10 0.77
CA ALA A 167 -9.28 -7.85 1.76
C ALA A 167 -10.66 -8.31 1.24
N TYR A 168 -10.71 -8.85 0.03
CA TYR A 168 -11.94 -9.25 -0.65
C TYR A 168 -12.79 -10.25 0.15
N TYR A 169 -12.15 -11.23 0.81
CA TYR A 169 -12.85 -12.30 1.54
C TYR A 169 -13.33 -11.87 2.92
N LYS A 170 -12.53 -11.11 3.67
CA LYS A 170 -12.98 -10.46 4.90
C LYS A 170 -14.04 -9.41 4.63
N SER A 171 -13.99 -8.80 3.48
CA SER A 171 -14.94 -7.93 2.79
C SER A 171 -15.28 -6.59 3.48
N ASN A 172 -15.46 -6.55 4.78
CA ASN A 172 -15.94 -5.36 5.50
C ASN A 172 -14.82 -4.48 6.10
N ILE A 173 -13.60 -4.59 5.58
CA ILE A 173 -12.44 -3.79 6.01
C ILE A 173 -11.73 -3.07 4.85
N SER A 174 -12.19 -3.22 3.61
CA SER A 174 -11.55 -2.58 2.44
C SER A 174 -11.49 -1.06 2.59
N LYS A 175 -12.58 -0.42 3.04
CA LYS A 175 -12.60 1.02 3.33
C LYS A 175 -11.63 1.39 4.46
N GLU A 176 -11.62 0.60 5.54
CA GLU A 176 -10.71 0.84 6.67
C GLU A 176 -9.25 0.84 6.21
N LEU A 177 -8.84 -0.15 5.40
CA LEU A 177 -7.49 -0.24 4.87
C LEU A 177 -7.15 0.95 3.94
N ALA A 178 -8.08 1.38 3.09
CA ALA A 178 -7.88 2.55 2.23
C ALA A 178 -7.76 3.85 3.05
N ILE A 179 -8.52 4.02 4.12
CA ILE A 179 -8.44 5.16 5.04
C ILE A 179 -7.09 5.15 5.78
N GLU A 180 -6.64 3.98 6.26
CA GLU A 180 -5.33 3.86 6.92
C GLU A 180 -4.18 4.17 5.95
N ALA A 181 -4.27 3.72 4.69
CA ALA A 181 -3.31 4.04 3.63
C ALA A 181 -3.21 5.55 3.35
N LEU A 182 -4.36 6.22 3.29
CA LEU A 182 -4.40 7.69 3.12
C LEU A 182 -3.87 8.42 4.36
N ASN A 183 -4.21 7.95 5.56
CA ASN A 183 -3.67 8.49 6.82
C ASN A 183 -2.15 8.31 6.90
N ALA A 184 -1.63 7.14 6.50
CA ALA A 184 -0.20 6.88 6.44
C ALA A 184 0.50 7.86 5.50
N SER A 185 -0.05 8.07 4.30
CA SER A 185 0.46 9.04 3.31
C SER A 185 0.46 10.48 3.87
N LYS A 186 -0.64 10.90 4.49
CA LYS A 186 -0.76 12.23 5.11
C LYS A 186 0.22 12.39 6.27
N ASN A 187 0.35 11.38 7.13
CA ASN A 187 1.26 11.42 8.28
C ASN A 187 2.73 11.46 7.83
N PHE A 188 3.11 10.70 6.81
CA PHE A 188 4.44 10.78 6.21
C PHE A 188 4.73 12.19 5.69
N PHE A 189 3.82 12.77 4.92
CA PHE A 189 3.96 14.14 4.39
C PHE A 189 4.12 15.19 5.50
N LEU A 190 3.42 15.01 6.64
CA LEU A 190 3.46 15.88 7.81
C LEU A 190 4.63 15.58 8.78
N GLY A 191 5.46 14.56 8.55
CA GLY A 191 6.53 14.17 9.46
C GLY A 191 6.03 13.54 10.77
N LYS A 192 4.82 12.97 10.81
CA LYS A 192 4.25 12.36 12.02
C LYS A 192 4.74 10.95 12.22
N TYR A 193 5.22 10.64 13.41
CA TYR A 193 5.65 9.29 13.78
C TYR A 193 4.45 8.38 14.06
N PHE A 194 4.47 7.16 13.48
CA PHE A 194 3.44 6.16 13.74
C PHE A 194 3.40 5.79 15.24
N GLY A 195 2.19 5.76 15.80
CA GLY A 195 1.98 5.37 17.22
C GLY A 195 2.56 6.35 18.25
N SER A 196 3.00 7.55 17.85
CA SER A 196 3.58 8.57 18.72
C SER A 196 2.74 9.85 18.72
N GLN A 197 2.90 10.66 19.77
CA GLN A 197 2.41 12.03 19.81
C GLN A 197 3.50 13.04 19.40
N THR A 198 4.69 12.54 19.03
CA THR A 198 5.80 13.38 18.58
C THR A 198 5.70 13.58 17.09
N ASP A 199 5.74 14.83 16.65
CA ASP A 199 5.85 15.20 15.24
C ASP A 199 7.31 15.57 14.95
N GLY A 200 7.82 15.16 13.78
CA GLY A 200 9.08 15.62 13.20
C GLY A 200 8.82 16.62 12.09
N GLU A 201 9.89 17.11 11.47
CA GLU A 201 9.79 17.91 10.24
C GLU A 201 9.52 16.99 9.06
N GLY A 202 8.49 17.32 8.25
CA GLY A 202 8.06 16.55 7.09
C GLY A 202 8.27 17.30 5.77
N LEU A 203 7.79 16.69 4.68
CA LEU A 203 7.76 17.37 3.38
C LEU A 203 6.90 18.64 3.41
N TYR A 204 5.87 18.67 4.26
CA TYR A 204 5.05 19.85 4.51
C TYR A 204 5.88 21.05 4.95
N ASP A 205 6.74 20.86 5.95
CA ASP A 205 7.58 21.91 6.52
C ASP A 205 8.65 22.34 5.52
N TYR A 206 9.22 21.38 4.80
CA TYR A 206 10.22 21.67 3.78
C TYR A 206 9.65 22.49 2.62
N LEU A 207 8.45 22.17 2.14
CA LEU A 207 7.78 22.97 1.12
C LEU A 207 7.45 24.37 1.63
N GLY A 208 6.99 24.52 2.87
CA GLY A 208 6.77 25.80 3.51
C GLY A 208 8.05 26.64 3.60
N TYR A 209 9.17 26.02 3.97
CA TYR A 209 10.47 26.69 3.98
C TYR A 209 10.88 27.19 2.59
N LEU A 210 10.66 26.39 1.53
CA LEU A 210 10.97 26.80 0.16
C LEU A 210 10.09 27.98 -0.30
N ASP A 211 8.81 28.00 0.07
CA ASP A 211 7.89 29.09 -0.24
C ASP A 211 8.30 30.39 0.48
N ASP A 212 8.51 30.33 1.79
CA ASP A 212 8.92 31.49 2.64
C ASP A 212 10.24 32.11 2.17
N ASN A 213 11.13 31.34 1.59
CA ASN A 213 12.43 31.82 1.10
C ASN A 213 12.44 32.13 -0.41
N ASN A 214 11.28 32.13 -1.07
CA ASN A 214 11.12 32.44 -2.50
C ASN A 214 12.03 31.60 -3.42
N TYR A 215 12.25 30.31 -3.10
CA TYR A 215 13.03 29.41 -3.96
C TYR A 215 12.33 29.10 -5.29
N SER A 216 11.04 29.44 -5.43
CA SER A 216 10.33 29.39 -6.70
C SER A 216 9.74 30.74 -7.05
N GLU A 217 10.07 31.26 -8.25
CA GLU A 217 9.45 32.45 -8.81
C GLU A 217 8.02 32.16 -9.37
N SER A 218 7.59 30.90 -9.39
CA SER A 218 6.31 30.50 -9.95
C SER A 218 5.22 30.55 -8.89
N LEU A 219 4.16 31.32 -9.16
CA LEU A 219 2.94 31.35 -8.33
C LEU A 219 2.27 29.98 -8.15
N MET A 220 2.62 29.00 -8.97
CA MET A 220 2.08 27.63 -8.89
C MET A 220 2.52 26.88 -7.63
N PHE A 221 3.58 27.32 -6.96
CA PHE A 221 4.12 26.66 -5.78
C PHE A 221 3.80 27.37 -4.46
N VAL A 222 3.22 28.59 -4.52
CA VAL A 222 2.80 29.32 -3.33
C VAL A 222 1.70 28.57 -2.62
N GLY A 223 1.89 28.22 -1.34
CA GLY A 223 0.94 27.45 -0.54
C GLY A 223 0.74 26.02 -0.98
N LEU A 224 1.69 25.43 -1.72
CA LEU A 224 1.58 24.05 -2.24
C LEU A 224 1.43 23.01 -1.10
N ASN A 225 2.10 23.22 0.03
CA ASN A 225 1.99 22.37 1.21
C ASN A 225 0.53 22.29 1.72
N ASP A 226 -0.16 23.42 1.84
CA ASP A 226 -1.57 23.48 2.25
C ASP A 226 -2.51 22.92 1.17
N ASP A 227 -2.20 23.11 -0.10
CA ASP A 227 -2.95 22.53 -1.22
C ASP A 227 -2.87 21.00 -1.23
N ILE A 228 -1.72 20.43 -0.89
CA ILE A 228 -1.53 18.97 -0.76
C ILE A 228 -2.39 18.46 0.42
N ILE A 229 -2.34 19.11 1.58
CA ILE A 229 -3.17 18.75 2.74
C ILE A 229 -4.65 18.81 2.38
N SER A 230 -5.08 19.87 1.70
CA SER A 230 -6.47 20.02 1.27
C SER A 230 -6.90 18.89 0.33
N SER A 231 -5.98 18.38 -0.53
CA SER A 231 -6.28 17.25 -1.40
C SER A 231 -6.40 15.93 -0.63
N PHE A 232 -5.57 15.71 0.41
CA PHE A 232 -5.72 14.55 1.30
C PHE A 232 -7.06 14.60 2.06
N ASP A 233 -7.45 15.77 2.57
CA ASP A 233 -8.70 15.94 3.30
C ASP A 233 -9.92 15.72 2.41
N ASN A 234 -9.88 16.19 1.17
CA ASN A 234 -10.94 15.93 0.17
C ASN A 234 -11.01 14.42 -0.15
N SER A 235 -9.87 13.76 -0.35
CA SER A 235 -9.79 12.32 -0.58
C SER A 235 -10.38 11.53 0.61
N MET A 236 -10.04 11.93 1.83
CA MET A 236 -10.59 11.34 3.06
C MET A 236 -12.11 11.46 3.12
N GLN A 237 -12.65 12.63 2.83
CA GLN A 237 -14.09 12.85 2.81
C GLN A 237 -14.79 11.91 1.81
N LYS A 238 -14.22 11.71 0.63
CA LYS A 238 -14.78 10.80 -0.39
C LYS A 238 -14.69 9.34 0.03
N LEU A 239 -13.56 8.88 0.59
CA LEU A 239 -13.42 7.52 1.11
C LEU A 239 -14.42 7.22 2.24
N MET A 240 -14.65 8.18 3.14
CA MET A 240 -15.61 8.02 4.25
C MET A 240 -17.06 7.82 3.78
N LEU A 241 -17.43 8.24 2.57
CA LEU A 241 -18.77 8.06 2.00
C LEU A 241 -18.98 6.67 1.38
N LEU A 242 -17.93 5.85 1.25
CA LEU A 242 -18.03 4.51 0.68
C LEU A 242 -18.58 3.51 1.70
N ASP A 243 -19.09 2.39 1.20
CA ASP A 243 -19.41 1.22 2.03
C ASP A 243 -18.13 0.59 2.59
N ASP A 244 -18.20 -0.09 3.73
CA ASP A 244 -17.06 -0.79 4.31
C ASP A 244 -16.55 -1.93 3.41
N ASN A 245 -17.45 -2.49 2.60
CA ASN A 245 -17.17 -3.50 1.59
C ASN A 245 -17.08 -2.86 0.19
N PHE A 246 -15.89 -2.65 -0.31
CA PHE A 246 -15.69 -2.04 -1.64
C PHE A 246 -16.24 -2.91 -2.78
N ALA A 247 -16.19 -4.24 -2.66
CA ALA A 247 -16.79 -5.10 -3.69
C ALA A 247 -18.30 -4.90 -3.80
N LEU A 248 -18.99 -4.73 -2.67
CA LEU A 248 -20.40 -4.36 -2.63
C LEU A 248 -20.63 -2.94 -3.15
N GLN A 249 -19.80 -1.99 -2.74
CA GLN A 249 -19.87 -0.59 -3.22
C GLN A 249 -19.80 -0.51 -4.75
N ILE A 250 -18.85 -1.23 -5.37
CA ILE A 250 -18.68 -1.28 -6.83
C ILE A 250 -19.91 -1.83 -7.52
N GLN A 251 -20.51 -2.88 -6.96
CA GLN A 251 -21.70 -3.54 -7.55
C GLN A 251 -22.99 -2.74 -7.40
N THR A 252 -23.11 -1.93 -6.35
CA THR A 252 -24.33 -1.21 -6.03
C THR A 252 -24.31 0.26 -6.45
N ASP A 253 -23.17 0.94 -6.29
CA ASP A 253 -22.98 2.35 -6.64
C ASP A 253 -21.48 2.62 -6.90
N ASN A 254 -21.02 2.22 -8.10
CA ASN A 254 -19.63 2.42 -8.51
C ASN A 254 -19.24 3.89 -8.69
N MET A 255 -20.24 4.77 -8.87
CA MET A 255 -19.98 6.20 -9.07
C MET A 255 -19.23 6.81 -7.89
N LYS A 256 -19.54 6.39 -6.64
CA LYS A 256 -18.82 6.85 -5.46
C LYS A 256 -17.37 6.39 -5.44
N MET A 257 -17.06 5.18 -5.93
CA MET A 257 -15.67 4.72 -6.08
C MET A 257 -14.90 5.60 -7.08
N LEU A 258 -15.52 5.94 -8.21
CA LEU A 258 -14.94 6.84 -9.21
C LEU A 258 -14.74 8.27 -8.64
N GLU A 259 -15.68 8.78 -7.85
CA GLU A 259 -15.52 10.08 -7.16
C GLU A 259 -14.36 10.06 -6.15
N ALA A 260 -14.16 8.94 -5.44
CA ALA A 260 -13.03 8.79 -4.54
C ALA A 260 -11.70 8.70 -5.31
N TYR A 261 -11.69 7.96 -6.42
CA TYR A 261 -10.55 7.92 -7.34
C TYR A 261 -10.17 9.32 -7.83
N ASP A 262 -11.14 10.10 -8.33
CA ASP A 262 -10.91 11.45 -8.84
C ASP A 262 -10.36 12.41 -7.77
N ALA A 263 -10.84 12.28 -6.54
CA ALA A 263 -10.33 13.06 -5.41
C ALA A 263 -8.86 12.73 -5.10
N ILE A 264 -8.50 11.45 -5.08
CA ILE A 264 -7.11 10.98 -4.87
C ILE A 264 -6.22 11.41 -6.05
N GLN A 265 -6.73 11.34 -7.28
CA GLN A 265 -6.01 11.80 -8.49
C GLN A 265 -5.58 13.28 -8.38
N GLN A 266 -6.38 14.15 -7.79
CA GLN A 266 -5.99 15.55 -7.56
C GLN A 266 -4.75 15.64 -6.66
N GLY A 267 -4.63 14.77 -5.66
CA GLY A 267 -3.43 14.66 -4.82
C GLY A 267 -2.21 14.17 -5.62
N VAL A 268 -2.39 13.18 -6.51
CA VAL A 268 -1.32 12.70 -7.40
C VAL A 268 -0.73 13.85 -8.21
N VAL A 269 -1.55 14.68 -8.84
CA VAL A 269 -1.08 15.84 -9.63
C VAL A 269 -0.23 16.78 -8.78
N ARG A 270 -0.68 17.10 -7.55
CA ARG A 270 0.07 17.99 -6.64
C ARG A 270 1.39 17.38 -6.20
N LEU A 271 1.41 16.11 -5.86
CA LEU A 271 2.60 15.38 -5.42
C LEU A 271 3.57 15.17 -6.60
N LYS A 272 3.12 14.54 -7.68
CA LYS A 272 3.96 14.09 -8.79
C LYS A 272 4.41 15.25 -9.68
N THR A 273 3.50 16.18 -10.01
CA THR A 273 3.82 17.28 -10.93
C THR A 273 4.41 18.48 -10.19
N ASN A 274 3.75 18.92 -9.11
CA ASN A 274 4.14 20.17 -8.47
C ASN A 274 5.26 19.97 -7.45
N MET A 275 5.10 19.03 -6.49
CA MET A 275 6.08 18.80 -5.43
C MET A 275 7.41 18.27 -5.98
N LEU A 276 7.40 17.23 -6.82
CA LEU A 276 8.65 16.74 -7.40
C LEU A 276 9.38 17.81 -8.21
N SER A 277 8.64 18.68 -8.92
CA SER A 277 9.22 19.77 -9.69
C SER A 277 9.95 20.78 -8.82
N ILE A 278 9.34 21.25 -7.73
CA ILE A 278 9.99 22.23 -6.83
C ILE A 278 11.17 21.61 -6.06
N LEU A 279 11.08 20.31 -5.72
CA LEU A 279 12.17 19.59 -5.07
C LEU A 279 13.31 19.22 -6.05
N GLY A 280 13.11 19.42 -7.35
CA GLY A 280 14.09 19.03 -8.39
C GLY A 280 14.29 17.51 -8.48
N ILE A 281 13.27 16.74 -8.14
CA ILE A 281 13.28 15.27 -8.14
C ILE A 281 12.65 14.77 -9.44
N SER A 282 13.37 13.88 -10.15
CA SER A 282 12.86 13.18 -11.32
C SER A 282 12.14 11.91 -10.88
N VAL A 283 11.01 11.60 -11.55
CA VAL A 283 10.32 10.31 -11.38
C VAL A 283 11.25 9.19 -11.83
N ASP A 284 11.45 8.17 -11.01
CA ASP A 284 12.34 7.02 -11.27
C ASP A 284 11.59 5.71 -11.55
N TYR A 285 10.26 5.73 -11.53
CA TYR A 285 9.39 4.60 -11.85
C TYR A 285 8.62 4.82 -13.17
N PHE A 286 8.19 3.70 -13.77
CA PHE A 286 7.35 3.76 -14.96
C PHE A 286 5.89 4.04 -14.57
N ASP A 287 5.31 5.04 -15.21
CA ASP A 287 3.89 5.32 -15.13
C ASP A 287 3.09 4.17 -15.73
N ALA A 288 2.20 3.59 -14.95
CA ALA A 288 1.40 2.44 -15.41
C ALA A 288 0.05 2.88 -15.99
N ASP A 289 -0.19 4.19 -16.07
CA ASP A 289 -1.50 4.77 -16.42
C ASP A 289 -1.69 4.96 -17.92
N GLY A 290 -0.62 4.80 -18.72
CA GLY A 290 -0.67 4.94 -20.17
C GLY A 290 -0.83 6.40 -20.63
N ASP A 291 -0.42 7.38 -19.82
CA ASP A 291 -0.40 8.80 -20.18
C ASP A 291 0.80 9.13 -21.07
#